data_95e87d00587e927728734bf4c2d8a5ba
#
_entry.id   95e87d00587e927728734bf4c2d8a5ba
#
_cell.length_a   1.000
_cell.length_b   1.000
_cell.length_c   1.000
_cell.angle_alpha   90.00
_cell.angle_beta   90.00
_cell.angle_gamma   90.00
#
_symmetry.space_group_name_H-M   'P 1'
#
loop_
_entity.id
_entity.type
_entity.pdbx_description
1 polymer ?
#
loop_
_entity_poly.entity_id
_entity_poly.type
_entity_poly.pdbx_seq_one_letter_code
_entity_poly.pdbx_strand_id
1 'polypeptide(L)'
;MAVLNMDEVLKIDSIIDRVLDFSFGVHSRLGSFALESSYKTLIEKFLTKNGHKVECEKLISFNYDGIEIVNGFRVDLLVDDSLIIELKAVKSLAPEHYRQLATYLRFTGKSLGLLINFGGNSLKGNFSRLLNRQFSVPETLNEWIKVRHPFDA
;
A
#
# COMPACT_ATOMS: atom_id res chain seq x y z
N MET A 1 -0.40 2.10 22.88
CA MET A 1 -0.50 2.36 21.44
C MET A 1 0.72 3.15 20.98
N ALA A 2 1.42 2.65 19.98
CA ALA A 2 2.59 3.35 19.43
C ALA A 2 2.16 4.65 18.73
N VAL A 3 2.98 5.69 18.84
CA VAL A 3 2.77 6.97 18.15
C VAL A 3 3.46 6.90 16.79
N LEU A 4 2.82 7.42 15.74
CA LEU A 4 3.44 7.53 14.42
C LEU A 4 4.70 8.40 14.48
N ASN A 5 5.77 7.88 13.93
CA ASN A 5 7.00 8.65 13.73
C ASN A 5 6.84 9.51 12.47
N MET A 6 6.88 10.83 12.63
CA MET A 6 6.67 11.78 11.54
C MET A 6 7.69 11.64 10.42
N ASP A 7 8.97 11.48 10.76
CA ASP A 7 10.02 11.36 9.75
C ASP A 7 9.85 10.08 8.92
N GLU A 8 9.50 8.98 9.57
CA GLU A 8 9.22 7.73 8.90
C GLU A 8 8.01 7.85 7.97
N VAL A 9 6.92 8.43 8.46
CA VAL A 9 5.68 8.62 7.68
C VAL A 9 5.94 9.47 6.45
N LEU A 10 6.66 10.58 6.58
CA LEU A 10 6.99 11.45 5.43
C LEU A 10 7.89 10.75 4.42
N LYS A 11 8.82 9.93 4.88
CA LYS A 11 9.68 9.12 4.01
C LYS A 11 8.86 8.11 3.22
N ILE A 12 7.97 7.38 3.88
CA ILE A 12 7.10 6.40 3.22
C ILE A 12 6.15 7.11 2.24
N ASP A 13 5.57 8.23 2.64
CA ASP A 13 4.65 8.99 1.80
C ASP A 13 5.35 9.51 0.54
N SER A 14 6.62 9.88 0.63
CA SER A 14 7.44 10.25 -0.54
C SER A 14 7.60 9.08 -1.51
N ILE A 15 7.75 7.86 -1.02
CA ILE A 15 7.78 6.66 -1.87
C ILE A 15 6.43 6.48 -2.57
N ILE A 16 5.33 6.64 -1.83
CA ILE A 16 3.97 6.54 -2.37
C ILE A 16 3.77 7.54 -3.51
N ASP A 17 4.17 8.79 -3.33
CA ASP A 17 4.04 9.82 -4.36
C ASP A 17 4.77 9.43 -5.66
N ARG A 18 5.98 8.89 -5.55
CA ARG A 18 6.75 8.45 -6.72
C ARG A 18 6.13 7.23 -7.40
N VAL A 19 5.60 6.28 -6.61
CA VAL A 19 4.88 5.13 -7.16
C VAL A 19 3.64 5.59 -7.92
N LEU A 20 2.88 6.53 -7.37
CA LEU A 20 1.69 7.06 -8.03
C LEU A 20 2.04 7.79 -9.32
N ASP A 21 3.06 8.66 -9.34
CA ASP A 21 3.50 9.34 -10.56
C ASP A 21 3.88 8.34 -11.65
N PHE A 22 4.66 7.33 -11.31
CA PHE A 22 5.00 6.25 -12.23
C PHE A 22 3.76 5.52 -12.72
N SER A 23 2.85 5.19 -11.81
CA SER A 23 1.61 4.45 -12.12
C SER A 23 0.68 5.22 -13.03
N PHE A 24 0.56 6.54 -12.88
CA PHE A 24 -0.20 7.38 -13.81
C PHE A 24 0.38 7.32 -15.22
N GLY A 25 1.69 7.34 -15.36
CA GLY A 25 2.35 7.18 -16.65
C GLY A 25 2.11 5.81 -17.27
N VAL A 26 2.19 4.76 -16.46
CA VAL A 26 1.89 3.38 -16.91
C VAL A 26 0.45 3.26 -17.38
N HIS A 27 -0.50 3.72 -16.58
CA HIS A 27 -1.93 3.61 -16.91
C HIS A 27 -2.29 4.42 -18.15
N SER A 28 -1.68 5.58 -18.37
CA SER A 28 -1.94 6.40 -19.56
C SER A 28 -1.47 5.73 -20.85
N ARG A 29 -0.48 4.84 -20.78
CA ARG A 29 0.09 4.14 -21.95
C ARG A 29 -0.49 2.75 -22.15
N LEU A 30 -0.64 1.96 -21.09
CA LEU A 30 -1.17 0.60 -21.15
C LEU A 30 -2.68 0.53 -20.94
N GLY A 31 -3.29 1.56 -20.35
CA GLY A 31 -4.68 1.50 -19.95
C GLY A 31 -4.93 0.43 -18.89
N SER A 32 -6.11 -0.15 -18.92
CA SER A 32 -6.54 -1.22 -18.00
C SER A 32 -6.42 -2.63 -18.61
N PHE A 33 -5.68 -2.78 -19.70
CA PHE A 33 -5.72 -4.00 -20.52
C PHE A 33 -4.65 -5.02 -20.18
N ALA A 34 -3.64 -4.66 -19.40
CA ALA A 34 -2.62 -5.61 -18.96
C ALA A 34 -3.11 -6.46 -17.78
N LEU A 35 -2.43 -7.57 -17.53
CA LEU A 35 -2.68 -8.38 -16.35
C LEU A 35 -2.20 -7.67 -15.08
N GLU A 36 -2.81 -7.97 -13.95
CA GLU A 36 -2.38 -7.46 -12.64
C GLU A 36 -0.90 -7.70 -12.39
N SER A 37 -0.40 -8.89 -12.73
CA SER A 37 1.01 -9.25 -12.60
C SER A 37 1.95 -8.36 -13.41
N SER A 38 1.51 -7.83 -14.54
CA SER A 38 2.30 -6.90 -15.36
C SER A 38 2.49 -5.57 -14.66
N TYR A 39 1.44 -5.01 -14.08
CA TYR A 39 1.54 -3.77 -13.31
C TYR A 39 2.42 -3.95 -12.08
N LYS A 40 2.29 -5.07 -11.39
CA LYS A 40 3.12 -5.41 -10.23
C LYS A 40 4.60 -5.46 -10.61
N THR A 41 4.94 -6.13 -11.68
CA THR A 41 6.32 -6.21 -12.18
C THR A 41 6.88 -4.83 -12.53
N LEU A 42 6.08 -3.99 -13.18
CA LEU A 42 6.52 -2.63 -13.54
C LEU A 42 6.83 -1.80 -12.30
N ILE A 43 5.99 -1.83 -11.28
CA ILE A 43 6.22 -1.09 -10.03
C ILE A 43 7.43 -1.63 -9.29
N GLU A 44 7.55 -2.96 -9.19
CA GLU A 44 8.72 -3.61 -8.59
C GLU A 44 10.03 -3.14 -9.24
N LYS A 45 10.10 -3.20 -10.56
CA LYS A 45 11.31 -2.81 -11.30
C LYS A 45 11.62 -1.32 -11.16
N PHE A 46 10.58 -0.48 -11.21
CA PHE A 46 10.73 0.94 -10.96
C PHE A 46 11.35 1.23 -9.58
N LEU A 47 10.80 0.62 -8.54
CA LEU A 47 11.29 0.81 -7.17
C LEU A 47 12.70 0.26 -6.99
N THR A 48 12.98 -0.92 -7.49
CA THR A 48 14.31 -1.54 -7.40
C THR A 48 15.35 -0.69 -8.11
N LYS A 49 15.05 -0.18 -9.29
CA LYS A 49 15.93 0.71 -10.04
C LYS A 49 16.23 2.01 -9.29
N ASN A 50 15.29 2.46 -8.46
CA ASN A 50 15.44 3.67 -7.65
C ASN A 50 16.04 3.38 -6.26
N GLY A 51 16.60 2.21 -6.04
CA GLY A 51 17.36 1.88 -4.83
C GLY A 51 16.55 1.31 -3.68
N HIS A 52 15.28 0.97 -3.89
CA HIS A 52 14.45 0.38 -2.84
C HIS A 52 14.59 -1.14 -2.81
N LYS A 53 14.56 -1.69 -1.59
CA LYS A 53 14.41 -3.12 -1.39
C LYS A 53 12.93 -3.48 -1.59
N VAL A 54 12.63 -4.39 -2.50
CA VAL A 54 11.26 -4.82 -2.79
C VAL A 54 11.16 -6.33 -2.67
N GLU A 55 10.22 -6.79 -1.84
CA GLU A 55 9.86 -8.19 -1.73
C GLU A 55 8.48 -8.38 -2.36
N CYS A 56 8.43 -9.18 -3.44
CA CYS A 56 7.19 -9.50 -4.15
C CYS A 56 6.53 -10.72 -3.58
N GLU A 57 5.21 -10.69 -3.49
CA GLU A 57 4.40 -11.81 -3.01
C GLU A 57 4.93 -12.36 -1.69
N LYS A 58 5.20 -11.44 -0.77
CA LYS A 58 5.76 -11.76 0.53
C LYS A 58 4.76 -12.49 1.40
N LEU A 59 5.10 -13.71 1.80
CA LEU A 59 4.31 -14.49 2.77
C LEU A 59 4.53 -13.93 4.17
N ILE A 60 3.44 -13.70 4.88
CA ILE A 60 3.44 -13.11 6.22
C ILE A 60 2.87 -14.11 7.22
N SER A 61 3.66 -14.39 8.24
CA SER A 61 3.21 -15.12 9.42
C SER A 61 2.75 -14.13 10.48
N PHE A 62 1.75 -14.49 11.28
CA PHE A 62 1.23 -13.62 12.33
C PHE A 62 0.76 -14.42 13.52
N ASN A 63 0.58 -13.76 14.66
CA ASN A 63 0.02 -14.33 15.87
C ASN A 63 -1.42 -13.88 16.05
N TYR A 64 -2.28 -14.82 16.40
CA TYR A 64 -3.64 -14.54 16.81
C TYR A 64 -3.91 -15.26 18.13
N ASP A 65 -4.11 -14.48 19.18
CA ASP A 65 -4.38 -14.99 20.52
C ASP A 65 -3.37 -16.07 20.98
N GLY A 66 -2.07 -15.78 20.75
CA GLY A 66 -0.98 -16.69 21.10
C GLY A 66 -0.77 -17.85 20.13
N ILE A 67 -1.59 -17.97 19.10
CA ILE A 67 -1.47 -19.02 18.08
C ILE A 67 -0.69 -18.44 16.89
N GLU A 68 0.42 -19.10 16.54
CA GLU A 68 1.19 -18.72 15.37
C GLU A 68 0.54 -19.28 14.10
N ILE A 69 0.22 -18.40 13.17
CA ILE A 69 -0.24 -18.76 11.82
C ILE A 69 0.93 -18.55 10.87
N VAL A 70 1.47 -19.65 10.36
CA VAL A 70 2.60 -19.61 9.43
C VAL A 70 2.09 -19.35 8.03
N ASN A 71 2.67 -18.33 7.34
CA ASN A 71 2.29 -17.95 5.99
C ASN A 71 0.79 -17.74 5.84
N GLY A 72 0.21 -16.97 6.77
CA GLY A 72 -1.24 -16.80 6.87
C GLY A 72 -1.83 -15.91 5.79
N PHE A 73 -1.05 -14.97 5.23
CA PHE A 73 -1.44 -14.19 4.06
C PHE A 73 -0.21 -13.74 3.26
N ARG A 74 -0.46 -13.22 2.08
CA ARG A 74 0.56 -12.80 1.15
C ARG A 74 0.30 -11.36 0.71
N VAL A 75 1.30 -10.49 0.85
CA VAL A 75 1.22 -9.11 0.36
C VAL A 75 1.87 -9.01 -1.02
N ASP A 76 1.32 -8.17 -1.90
CA ASP A 76 1.83 -8.04 -3.26
C ASP A 76 3.25 -7.52 -3.28
N LEU A 77 3.50 -6.38 -2.64
CA LEU A 77 4.82 -5.76 -2.52
C LEU A 77 5.04 -5.26 -1.10
N LEU A 78 6.21 -5.57 -0.56
CA LEU A 78 6.72 -4.98 0.68
C LEU A 78 7.97 -4.18 0.33
N VAL A 79 7.93 -2.87 0.52
CA VAL A 79 8.98 -1.92 0.14
C VAL A 79 9.73 -1.45 1.37
N ASP A 80 11.06 -1.62 1.38
CA ASP A 80 11.96 -1.21 2.46
C ASP A 80 11.51 -1.69 3.84
N ASP A 81 10.89 -2.85 3.89
CA ASP A 81 10.30 -3.43 5.12
C ASP A 81 9.32 -2.49 5.84
N SER A 82 8.76 -1.50 5.13
CA SER A 82 7.95 -0.43 5.71
C SER A 82 6.61 -0.22 5.05
N LEU A 83 6.53 -0.28 3.71
CA LEU A 83 5.34 0.04 2.95
C LEU A 83 4.77 -1.20 2.30
N ILE A 84 3.49 -1.46 2.54
CA ILE A 84 2.74 -2.49 1.82
C ILE A 84 2.02 -1.85 0.64
N ILE A 85 2.23 -2.38 -0.57
CA ILE A 85 1.49 -1.98 -1.76
C ILE A 85 0.65 -3.17 -2.22
N GLU A 86 -0.65 -2.96 -2.33
CA GLU A 86 -1.59 -3.93 -2.90
C GLU A 86 -2.09 -3.41 -4.25
N LEU A 87 -2.03 -4.28 -5.26
CA LEU A 87 -2.48 -3.97 -6.60
C LEU A 87 -3.74 -4.74 -6.93
N LYS A 88 -4.62 -4.09 -7.67
CA LYS A 88 -5.83 -4.69 -8.21
C LYS A 88 -5.95 -4.35 -9.68
N ALA A 89 -6.64 -5.20 -10.42
CA ALA A 89 -7.01 -4.98 -11.82
C ALA A 89 -8.49 -5.31 -12.00
N VAL A 90 -9.32 -4.60 -11.25
CA VAL A 90 -10.77 -4.76 -11.20
C VAL A 90 -11.47 -3.55 -11.79
N LYS A 91 -12.74 -3.68 -12.14
CA LYS A 91 -13.51 -2.57 -12.73
C LYS A 91 -13.58 -1.36 -11.80
N SER A 92 -13.78 -1.62 -10.50
CA SER A 92 -13.77 -0.59 -9.46
C SER A 92 -13.38 -1.20 -8.12
N LEU A 93 -12.76 -0.39 -7.25
CA LEU A 93 -12.41 -0.83 -5.91
C LEU A 93 -13.68 -1.02 -5.07
N ALA A 94 -13.69 -2.10 -4.30
CA ALA A 94 -14.78 -2.45 -3.39
C ALA A 94 -14.30 -2.37 -1.94
N PRO A 95 -15.22 -2.25 -0.96
CA PRO A 95 -14.86 -2.16 0.46
C PRO A 95 -13.95 -3.30 0.95
N GLU A 96 -14.11 -4.51 0.43
CA GLU A 96 -13.27 -5.64 0.81
C GLU A 96 -11.79 -5.45 0.45
N HIS A 97 -11.48 -4.69 -0.61
CA HIS A 97 -10.10 -4.41 -0.99
C HIS A 97 -9.40 -3.53 0.06
N TYR A 98 -10.11 -2.55 0.59
CA TYR A 98 -9.61 -1.69 1.69
C TYR A 98 -9.44 -2.49 2.98
N ARG A 99 -10.43 -3.33 3.32
CA ARG A 99 -10.36 -4.18 4.51
C ARG A 99 -9.21 -5.18 4.46
N GLN A 100 -8.91 -5.71 3.28
CA GLN A 100 -7.77 -6.61 3.08
C GLN A 100 -6.46 -5.91 3.45
N LEU A 101 -6.20 -4.75 2.88
CA LEU A 101 -4.97 -4.00 3.17
C LEU A 101 -4.92 -3.55 4.64
N ALA A 102 -6.04 -3.11 5.19
CA ALA A 102 -6.13 -2.76 6.60
C ALA A 102 -5.76 -3.94 7.52
N THR A 103 -6.21 -5.14 7.18
CA THR A 103 -5.86 -6.36 7.91
C THR A 103 -4.36 -6.64 7.84
N TYR A 104 -3.77 -6.51 6.65
CA TYR A 104 -2.33 -6.70 6.47
C TYR A 104 -1.52 -5.70 7.31
N LEU A 105 -1.90 -4.44 7.32
CA LEU A 105 -1.24 -3.43 8.16
C LEU A 105 -1.32 -3.78 9.64
N ARG A 106 -2.49 -4.20 10.10
CA ARG A 106 -2.71 -4.56 11.51
C ARG A 106 -1.79 -5.69 11.96
N PHE A 107 -1.70 -6.76 11.18
CA PHE A 107 -0.95 -7.95 11.59
C PHE A 107 0.54 -7.88 11.27
N THR A 108 0.98 -6.97 10.41
CA THR A 108 2.41 -6.71 10.15
C THR A 108 2.99 -5.62 11.04
N GLY A 109 2.14 -4.77 11.63
CA GLY A 109 2.58 -3.60 12.38
C GLY A 109 3.14 -2.47 11.53
N LYS A 110 2.94 -2.52 10.20
CA LYS A 110 3.37 -1.44 9.30
C LYS A 110 2.42 -0.26 9.41
N SER A 111 2.94 0.96 9.29
CA SER A 111 2.16 2.18 9.51
C SER A 111 1.31 2.59 8.31
N LEU A 112 1.82 2.41 7.11
CA LEU A 112 1.15 2.87 5.88
C LEU A 112 1.08 1.79 4.82
N GLY A 113 0.00 1.84 4.05
CA GLY A 113 -0.21 1.02 2.87
C GLY A 113 -0.73 1.83 1.70
N LEU A 114 -0.54 1.31 0.51
CA LEU A 114 -1.04 1.88 -0.74
C LEU A 114 -1.84 0.81 -1.49
N LEU A 115 -3.08 1.14 -1.81
CA LEU A 115 -3.95 0.34 -2.67
C LEU A 115 -4.05 1.02 -4.02
N ILE A 116 -3.74 0.32 -5.11
CA ILE A 116 -3.84 0.85 -6.48
C ILE A 116 -4.65 -0.12 -7.33
N ASN A 117 -5.64 0.41 -8.04
CA ASN A 117 -6.40 -0.36 -9.02
C ASN A 117 -6.13 0.15 -10.44
N PHE A 118 -5.55 -0.71 -11.27
CA PHE A 118 -5.27 -0.43 -12.68
C PHE A 118 -6.42 -0.82 -13.62
N GLY A 119 -7.44 -1.49 -13.11
CA GLY A 119 -8.55 -2.00 -13.93
C GLY A 119 -9.62 -0.99 -14.29
N GLY A 120 -9.61 0.19 -13.69
CA GLY A 120 -10.56 1.25 -14.01
C GLY A 120 -10.17 2.05 -15.27
N ASN A 121 -11.10 2.87 -15.76
CA ASN A 121 -10.86 3.73 -16.93
C ASN A 121 -9.83 4.83 -16.67
N SER A 122 -9.66 5.21 -15.43
CA SER A 122 -8.70 6.22 -14.97
C SER A 122 -8.04 5.75 -13.68
N LEU A 123 -6.80 6.11 -13.46
CA LEU A 123 -6.15 5.86 -12.18
C LEU A 123 -6.65 6.84 -11.11
N LYS A 124 -7.10 8.03 -11.50
CA LYS A 124 -7.71 8.99 -10.60
C LYS A 124 -8.93 8.38 -9.92
N GLY A 125 -8.97 8.42 -8.59
CA GLY A 125 -10.04 7.79 -7.81
C GLY A 125 -9.90 6.27 -7.66
N ASN A 126 -8.85 5.67 -8.21
CA ASN A 126 -8.58 4.23 -8.15
C ASN A 126 -7.33 3.88 -7.33
N PHE A 127 -6.97 4.73 -6.40
CA PHE A 127 -5.93 4.45 -5.43
C PHE A 127 -6.30 5.05 -4.07
N SER A 128 -5.72 4.50 -3.01
CA SER A 128 -5.89 5.01 -1.64
C SER A 128 -4.65 4.77 -0.81
N ARG A 129 -4.32 5.74 0.02
CA ARG A 129 -3.35 5.59 1.09
C ARG A 129 -4.09 5.18 2.35
N LEU A 130 -3.62 4.11 3.01
CA LEU A 130 -4.22 3.63 4.25
C LEU A 130 -3.25 3.81 5.41
N LEU A 131 -3.78 4.34 6.50
CA LEU A 131 -3.05 4.43 7.76
C LEU A 131 -3.45 3.27 8.66
N ASN A 132 -2.46 2.64 9.30
CA ASN A 132 -2.73 1.63 10.31
C ASN A 132 -3.31 2.28 11.57
N ARG A 133 -4.55 1.96 11.90
CA ARG A 133 -5.29 2.51 13.03
C ARG A 133 -4.80 2.06 14.40
N GLN A 134 -3.87 1.15 14.47
CA GLN A 134 -3.21 0.79 15.72
C GLN A 134 -2.19 1.83 16.19
N PHE A 135 -1.85 2.81 15.32
CA PHE A 135 -0.98 3.92 15.69
C PHE A 135 -1.81 5.12 16.14
N SER A 136 -1.36 5.81 17.18
CA SER A 136 -1.88 7.14 17.50
C SER A 136 -1.21 8.18 16.61
N VAL A 137 -1.98 9.20 16.22
CA VAL A 137 -1.52 10.25 15.31
C VAL A 137 -1.13 11.47 16.11
N PRO A 138 0.11 11.98 15.98
CA PRO A 138 0.46 13.27 16.60
C PRO A 138 -0.45 14.40 16.08
N GLU A 139 -0.84 15.32 16.96
CA GLU A 139 -1.69 16.46 16.58
C GLU A 139 -1.14 17.23 15.36
N THR A 140 0.17 17.37 15.28
CA THR A 140 0.84 18.05 14.17
C THR A 140 0.60 17.41 12.81
N LEU A 141 0.21 16.14 12.77
CA LEU A 141 -0.08 15.38 11.54
C LEU A 141 -1.57 15.28 11.22
N ASN A 142 -2.46 15.68 12.14
CA ASN A 142 -3.91 15.45 11.96
C ASN A 142 -4.45 16.00 10.64
N GLU A 143 -4.15 17.25 10.31
CA GLU A 143 -4.64 17.85 9.06
C GLU A 143 -4.00 17.21 7.82
N TRP A 144 -2.71 16.91 7.87
CA TRP A 144 -2.02 16.23 6.80
C TRP A 144 -2.63 14.85 6.53
N ILE A 145 -2.92 14.09 7.59
CA ILE A 145 -3.53 12.77 7.47
C ILE A 145 -4.95 12.85 6.91
N LYS A 146 -5.76 13.80 7.37
CA LYS A 146 -7.12 13.98 6.84
C LYS A 146 -7.13 14.20 5.33
N VAL A 147 -6.16 14.95 4.82
CA VAL A 147 -6.07 15.28 3.39
C VAL A 147 -5.48 14.12 2.59
N ARG A 148 -4.40 13.51 3.06
CA ARG A 148 -3.66 12.51 2.28
C ARG A 148 -4.11 11.08 2.53
N HIS A 149 -4.71 10.81 3.69
CA HIS A 149 -5.16 9.47 4.08
C HIS A 149 -6.63 9.50 4.54
N PRO A 150 -7.56 9.90 3.64
CA PRO A 150 -8.95 10.13 4.01
C PRO A 150 -9.72 8.88 4.39
N PHE A 151 -9.18 7.70 4.07
CA PHE A 151 -9.86 6.45 4.35
C PHE A 151 -9.34 5.82 5.63
N ASP A 152 -10.28 5.55 6.51
CA ASP A 152 -10.03 4.86 7.76
C ASP A 152 -10.02 3.35 7.52
N ALA A 153 -8.87 2.79 7.75
CA ALA A 153 -8.73 1.34 7.70
C ALA A 153 -9.24 0.69 8.99
#